data_5db22989e4b1576b798371a1196513cd
#
_entry.id   5db22989e4b1576b798371a1196513cd
#
_cell.length_a   1.000
_cell.length_b   1.000
_cell.length_c   1.000
_cell.angle_alpha   90.00
_cell.angle_beta   90.00
_cell.angle_gamma   90.00
#
_symmetry.space_group_name_H-M   'P 1'
#
loop_
_entity.id
_entity.type
_entity.pdbx_description
1 polymer ?
#
loop_
_entity_poly.entity_id
_entity_poly.type
_entity_poly.pdbx_seq_one_letter_code
_entity_poly.pdbx_strand_id
1 'polypeptide(L)'
;MLTSLSIKNYALIEKLSIDFSDGFSIITGETGAGKSILLGALGLVLGKRADLTSLKNKDEKCVIEGHFSISTYNLKDFFDANDLDYEDQTIIRREILPSGKSRAFINDSPVNLNELVELGEFLLDIHSQHQTRELTEELYQFQIIDAVSSNQLLLDNYSEKLKVYKKLKLQLDEKKQLYASALKEQDYNTFLYNELAEAKLVEEEQAVLEAQLEQLSNVELIKEQLEKSIALADSEQFGLLVNIKEFKSTIQRISSFSKDYAQLFERVESLSIELKDIVNELNSFSESVVNDPEQLILVNQKLQTIYNLQKKHQVNSVEELLQIQNDLEGKVISVTSLENEIAQIQNSLEKYEVELNDSAIKIHSNRDKSIPKLSEMLLGILSQLGMPNVQFKIEVKLSETFFANGKDTIQFLISTNKGSDFGLLKKVASGGEMSRIMLAVKAILANYSNLPTLIFDEIDTGVSGEIANKMGDIMKEMSAKMQIFAITHLPQIAAKGKSHYKVFKTDNGNQTTSEIKLLNKEDRVVEIAQMLSGSNISDSALNHAKALLN
;
A
#
# COMPACT_ATOMS: atom_id res chain seq x y z
N MET A 1 24.58 1.07 20.95
CA MET A 1 26.07 1.20 20.97
C MET A 1 26.68 -0.12 20.54
N LEU A 2 27.71 -0.11 19.70
CA LEU A 2 28.51 -1.29 19.35
C LEU A 2 29.38 -1.71 20.54
N THR A 3 29.18 -2.91 21.07
CA THR A 3 29.91 -3.42 22.24
C THR A 3 31.04 -4.36 21.88
N SER A 4 30.85 -5.19 20.86
CA SER A 4 31.95 -6.04 20.37
C SER A 4 31.77 -6.39 18.87
N LEU A 5 32.88 -6.78 18.24
CA LEU A 5 32.92 -7.27 16.85
C LEU A 5 33.79 -8.50 16.76
N SER A 6 33.22 -9.57 16.22
CA SER A 6 33.94 -10.80 15.90
C SER A 6 33.95 -11.02 14.39
N ILE A 7 35.13 -11.31 13.84
CA ILE A 7 35.34 -11.55 12.42
C ILE A 7 36.10 -12.86 12.25
N LYS A 8 35.61 -13.73 11.38
CA LYS A 8 36.29 -14.98 11.01
C LYS A 8 36.33 -15.11 9.48
N ASN A 9 37.52 -15.39 8.94
CA ASN A 9 37.76 -15.64 7.51
C ASN A 9 37.29 -14.50 6.58
N TYR A 10 37.71 -13.26 6.87
CA TYR A 10 37.36 -12.09 6.07
C TYR A 10 38.59 -11.30 5.63
N ALA A 11 38.79 -11.13 4.34
CA ALA A 11 39.92 -10.42 3.71
C ALA A 11 41.28 -10.89 4.29
N LEU A 12 42.01 -10.01 5.00
CA LEU A 12 43.27 -10.34 5.66
C LEU A 12 43.09 -10.82 7.11
N ILE A 13 41.86 -10.85 7.61
CA ILE A 13 41.56 -11.27 8.97
C ILE A 13 41.20 -12.76 8.98
N GLU A 14 41.97 -13.55 9.73
CA GLU A 14 41.66 -14.97 9.97
C GLU A 14 40.66 -15.13 11.08
N LYS A 15 40.97 -14.56 12.24
CA LYS A 15 40.10 -14.52 13.42
C LYS A 15 40.42 -13.27 14.22
N LEU A 16 39.40 -12.49 14.54
CA LEU A 16 39.48 -11.28 15.32
C LEU A 16 38.29 -11.20 16.26
N SER A 17 38.53 -10.81 17.51
CA SER A 17 37.48 -10.45 18.47
C SER A 17 37.93 -9.21 19.21
N ILE A 18 37.07 -8.17 19.20
CA ILE A 18 37.36 -6.86 19.80
C ILE A 18 36.17 -6.43 20.62
N ASP A 19 36.45 -5.99 21.84
CA ASP A 19 35.49 -5.28 22.68
C ASP A 19 35.69 -3.79 22.54
N PHE A 20 34.61 -3.04 22.39
CA PHE A 20 34.61 -1.60 22.22
C PHE A 20 34.10 -0.90 23.48
N SER A 21 34.74 0.21 23.81
CA SER A 21 34.34 1.06 24.91
C SER A 21 33.28 2.09 24.46
N ASP A 22 32.53 2.58 25.43
CA ASP A 22 31.70 3.79 25.29
C ASP A 22 32.53 5.06 25.05
N GLY A 23 31.89 6.11 24.57
CA GLY A 23 32.48 7.40 24.34
C GLY A 23 33.34 7.48 23.07
N PHE A 24 34.48 8.16 23.13
CA PHE A 24 35.33 8.46 21.98
C PHE A 24 36.47 7.45 21.83
N SER A 25 36.38 6.63 20.79
CA SER A 25 37.40 5.62 20.41
C SER A 25 38.15 6.05 19.16
N ILE A 26 39.46 5.87 19.17
CA ILE A 26 40.34 6.14 18.04
C ILE A 26 40.82 4.84 17.42
N ILE A 27 40.91 4.82 16.09
CA ILE A 27 41.49 3.73 15.34
C ILE A 27 42.62 4.28 14.46
N THR A 28 43.87 3.89 14.77
CA THR A 28 45.05 4.23 13.95
C THR A 28 45.63 3.00 13.28
N GLY A 29 46.56 3.19 12.37
CA GLY A 29 47.26 2.13 11.67
C GLY A 29 47.70 2.57 10.26
N GLU A 30 48.60 1.81 9.65
CA GLU A 30 49.09 2.08 8.32
C GLU A 30 48.01 2.01 7.24
N THR A 31 48.13 2.80 6.17
CA THR A 31 47.23 2.73 5.01
C THR A 31 47.30 1.32 4.40
N GLY A 32 46.15 0.71 4.20
CA GLY A 32 46.05 -0.70 3.73
C GLY A 32 46.26 -1.78 4.81
N ALA A 33 46.46 -1.40 6.10
CA ALA A 33 46.71 -2.37 7.18
C ALA A 33 45.42 -3.03 7.73
N GLY A 34 44.23 -2.67 7.23
CA GLY A 34 43.00 -3.31 7.68
C GLY A 34 41.91 -2.34 8.18
N LYS A 35 42.15 -1.00 8.20
CA LYS A 35 41.11 -0.01 8.53
C LYS A 35 39.88 -0.15 7.61
N SER A 36 40.10 -0.20 6.29
CA SER A 36 39.05 -0.44 5.30
C SER A 36 38.42 -1.83 5.41
N ILE A 37 39.17 -2.84 5.90
CA ILE A 37 38.66 -4.19 6.15
C ILE A 37 37.68 -4.18 7.32
N LEU A 38 38.00 -3.45 8.40
CA LEU A 38 37.10 -3.27 9.54
C LEU A 38 35.80 -2.59 9.13
N LEU A 39 35.88 -1.49 8.36
CA LEU A 39 34.71 -0.81 7.84
C LEU A 39 33.89 -1.67 6.86
N GLY A 40 34.58 -2.49 6.05
CA GLY A 40 33.95 -3.47 5.18
C GLY A 40 33.17 -4.53 5.97
N ALA A 41 33.77 -5.06 7.05
CA ALA A 41 33.11 -6.01 7.93
C ALA A 41 31.86 -5.41 8.61
N LEU A 42 31.97 -4.20 9.16
CA LEU A 42 30.83 -3.46 9.74
C LEU A 42 29.77 -3.18 8.68
N GLY A 43 30.15 -2.80 7.46
CA GLY A 43 29.23 -2.62 6.35
C GLY A 43 28.43 -3.90 6.01
N LEU A 44 29.05 -5.07 6.11
CA LEU A 44 28.37 -6.35 5.91
C LEU A 44 27.35 -6.65 7.02
N VAL A 45 27.67 -6.33 8.26
CA VAL A 45 26.75 -6.40 9.40
C VAL A 45 25.55 -5.47 9.19
N LEU A 46 25.77 -4.31 8.59
CA LEU A 46 24.72 -3.33 8.24
C LEU A 46 23.98 -3.64 6.93
N GLY A 47 24.11 -4.84 6.38
CA GLY A 47 23.33 -5.26 5.21
C GLY A 47 23.95 -4.95 3.85
N LYS A 48 25.20 -4.45 3.74
CA LYS A 48 25.89 -4.33 2.45
C LYS A 48 25.97 -5.68 1.75
N ARG A 49 25.94 -5.66 0.42
CA ARG A 49 26.08 -6.89 -0.38
C ARG A 49 27.47 -7.51 -0.18
N ALA A 50 27.48 -8.82 0.00
CA ALA A 50 28.71 -9.59 0.15
C ALA A 50 29.36 -9.81 -1.23
N ASP A 51 30.72 -9.76 -1.26
CA ASP A 51 31.51 -10.14 -2.40
C ASP A 51 32.36 -11.38 -2.02
N LEU A 52 32.39 -12.38 -2.90
CA LEU A 52 33.21 -13.60 -2.74
C LEU A 52 34.71 -13.33 -2.68
N THR A 53 35.17 -12.23 -3.27
CA THR A 53 36.57 -11.80 -3.22
C THR A 53 37.02 -11.45 -1.80
N SER A 54 36.07 -11.25 -0.90
CA SER A 54 36.30 -10.90 0.51
C SER A 54 36.65 -12.10 1.41
N LEU A 55 36.56 -13.35 0.93
CA LEU A 55 36.93 -14.54 1.69
C LEU A 55 38.46 -14.69 1.70
N LYS A 56 39.08 -14.83 2.89
CA LYS A 56 40.50 -15.15 3.02
C LYS A 56 40.79 -16.57 2.55
N ASN A 57 40.10 -17.54 3.09
CA ASN A 57 40.09 -18.95 2.65
C ASN A 57 38.78 -19.23 1.92
N LYS A 58 38.86 -19.58 0.62
CA LYS A 58 37.70 -19.83 -0.24
C LYS A 58 36.94 -21.11 0.09
N ASP A 59 37.54 -22.02 0.86
CA ASP A 59 36.94 -23.27 1.24
C ASP A 59 36.18 -23.21 2.58
N GLU A 60 36.33 -22.10 3.32
CA GLU A 60 35.68 -21.89 4.60
C GLU A 60 34.66 -20.74 4.54
N LYS A 61 33.62 -20.84 5.39
CA LYS A 61 32.67 -19.73 5.53
C LYS A 61 33.29 -18.53 6.26
N CYS A 62 32.93 -17.33 5.79
CA CYS A 62 33.17 -16.11 6.55
C CYS A 62 32.00 -15.89 7.54
N VAL A 63 32.32 -15.49 8.75
CA VAL A 63 31.35 -15.10 9.78
C VAL A 63 31.77 -13.77 10.37
N ILE A 64 30.85 -12.81 10.35
CA ILE A 64 31.02 -11.50 10.98
C ILE A 64 29.86 -11.30 11.94
N GLU A 65 30.16 -10.94 13.17
CA GLU A 65 29.17 -10.81 14.24
C GLU A 65 29.43 -9.54 15.02
N GLY A 66 28.43 -8.66 15.06
CA GLY A 66 28.44 -7.42 15.81
C GLY A 66 27.43 -7.48 16.95
N HIS A 67 27.86 -7.13 18.16
CA HIS A 67 27.01 -7.04 19.34
C HIS A 67 26.68 -5.58 19.63
N PHE A 68 25.40 -5.31 19.84
CA PHE A 68 24.89 -3.96 20.04
C PHE A 68 24.04 -3.86 21.30
N SER A 69 24.34 -2.90 22.16
CA SER A 69 23.43 -2.50 23.23
C SER A 69 22.40 -1.52 22.71
N ILE A 70 21.10 -1.92 22.67
CA ILE A 70 20.02 -1.19 22.02
C ILE A 70 18.96 -0.62 22.97
N SER A 71 19.10 -0.83 24.28
CA SER A 71 18.11 -0.43 25.30
C SER A 71 17.69 1.06 25.24
N THR A 72 18.54 1.94 24.68
CA THR A 72 18.30 3.39 24.59
C THR A 72 17.69 3.85 23.28
N TYR A 73 17.46 2.96 22.29
CA TYR A 73 17.05 3.35 20.94
C TYR A 73 15.54 3.21 20.65
N ASN A 74 14.74 2.72 21.62
CA ASN A 74 13.28 2.52 21.47
C ASN A 74 12.90 1.69 20.23
N LEU A 75 13.59 0.57 19.99
CA LEU A 75 13.42 -0.25 18.80
C LEU A 75 12.39 -1.40 18.96
N LYS A 76 11.66 -1.48 20.07
CA LYS A 76 10.67 -2.55 20.29
C LYS A 76 9.66 -2.65 19.16
N ASP A 77 9.12 -1.51 18.71
CA ASP A 77 8.13 -1.47 17.61
C ASP A 77 8.69 -2.02 16.30
N PHE A 78 10.00 -1.83 16.04
CA PHE A 78 10.67 -2.41 14.87
C PHE A 78 10.75 -3.94 14.97
N PHE A 79 11.12 -4.48 16.13
CA PHE A 79 11.20 -5.91 16.35
C PHE A 79 9.83 -6.57 16.27
N ASP A 80 8.82 -5.99 16.89
CA ASP A 80 7.42 -6.48 16.85
C ASP A 80 6.85 -6.47 15.42
N ALA A 81 7.13 -5.40 14.65
CA ALA A 81 6.64 -5.27 13.27
C ALA A 81 7.27 -6.28 12.29
N ASN A 82 8.48 -6.77 12.60
CA ASN A 82 9.23 -7.73 11.78
C ASN A 82 9.21 -9.16 12.35
N ASP A 83 8.42 -9.42 13.39
CA ASP A 83 8.32 -10.73 14.07
C ASP A 83 9.68 -11.25 14.57
N LEU A 84 10.47 -10.34 15.18
CA LEU A 84 11.80 -10.60 15.71
C LEU A 84 11.83 -10.50 17.24
N ASP A 85 12.65 -11.36 17.88
CA ASP A 85 12.86 -11.30 19.32
C ASP A 85 13.70 -10.07 19.72
N TYR A 86 13.15 -9.22 20.60
CA TYR A 86 13.86 -8.07 21.14
C TYR A 86 14.75 -8.46 22.31
N GLU A 87 16.03 -8.12 22.21
CA GLU A 87 17.02 -8.26 23.30
C GLU A 87 17.82 -6.97 23.45
N ASP A 88 18.01 -6.51 24.70
CA ASP A 88 18.83 -5.29 25.00
C ASP A 88 20.26 -5.39 24.45
N GLN A 89 20.80 -6.63 24.41
CA GLN A 89 22.05 -6.97 23.75
C GLN A 89 21.76 -7.71 22.47
N THR A 90 21.55 -6.97 21.40
CA THR A 90 21.20 -7.52 20.07
C THR A 90 22.46 -7.93 19.32
N ILE A 91 22.43 -9.12 18.74
CA ILE A 91 23.51 -9.72 17.95
C ILE A 91 23.11 -9.67 16.48
N ILE A 92 23.95 -9.06 15.65
CA ILE A 92 23.79 -9.11 14.18
C ILE A 92 24.89 -9.97 13.63
N ARG A 93 24.51 -11.07 12.93
CA ARG A 93 25.46 -12.01 12.34
C ARG A 93 25.28 -12.10 10.83
N ARG A 94 26.40 -12.03 10.14
CA ARG A 94 26.49 -12.20 8.70
C ARG A 94 27.35 -13.40 8.36
N GLU A 95 26.83 -14.32 7.55
CA GLU A 95 27.58 -15.48 7.06
C GLU A 95 27.69 -15.41 5.52
N ILE A 96 28.90 -15.65 5.01
CA ILE A 96 29.17 -15.79 3.57
C ILE A 96 29.73 -17.16 3.34
N LEU A 97 29.03 -17.98 2.56
CA LEU A 97 29.40 -19.35 2.26
C LEU A 97 30.39 -19.40 1.07
N PRO A 98 31.23 -20.45 0.98
CA PRO A 98 32.09 -20.68 -0.18
C PRO A 98 31.34 -20.71 -1.52
N SER A 99 30.06 -21.10 -1.50
CA SER A 99 29.18 -21.11 -2.69
C SER A 99 28.71 -19.73 -3.15
N GLY A 100 29.08 -18.65 -2.46
CA GLY A 100 28.61 -17.28 -2.73
C GLY A 100 27.27 -16.92 -2.11
N LYS A 101 26.55 -17.87 -1.53
CA LYS A 101 25.34 -17.57 -0.79
C LYS A 101 25.68 -16.88 0.52
N SER A 102 24.90 -15.85 0.87
CA SER A 102 25.04 -15.17 2.17
C SER A 102 23.76 -15.26 2.97
N ARG A 103 23.92 -15.31 4.31
CA ARG A 103 22.83 -15.36 5.28
C ARG A 103 23.01 -14.24 6.28
N ALA A 104 21.90 -13.69 6.75
CA ALA A 104 21.87 -12.68 7.79
C ALA A 104 21.00 -13.14 8.95
N PHE A 105 21.37 -12.75 10.16
CA PHE A 105 20.64 -13.10 11.37
C PHE A 105 20.61 -11.90 12.31
N ILE A 106 19.47 -11.68 12.94
CA ILE A 106 19.30 -10.79 14.08
C ILE A 106 18.96 -11.68 15.27
N ASN A 107 19.79 -11.65 16.29
CA ASN A 107 19.81 -12.64 17.35
C ASN A 107 19.93 -14.04 16.71
N ASP A 108 19.07 -14.99 16.99
CA ASP A 108 19.08 -16.30 16.34
C ASP A 108 18.13 -16.41 15.14
N SER A 109 17.36 -15.35 14.85
CA SER A 109 16.36 -15.34 13.78
C SER A 109 16.99 -15.00 12.42
N PRO A 110 16.79 -15.81 11.37
CA PRO A 110 17.25 -15.50 10.02
C PRO A 110 16.42 -14.36 9.43
N VAL A 111 17.09 -13.36 8.84
CA VAL A 111 16.46 -12.16 8.28
C VAL A 111 16.86 -11.93 6.83
N ASN A 112 16.06 -11.16 6.10
CA ASN A 112 16.42 -10.67 4.79
C ASN A 112 17.33 -9.43 4.89
N LEU A 113 17.92 -9.03 3.75
CA LEU A 113 18.84 -7.89 3.73
C LEU A 113 18.15 -6.54 3.98
N ASN A 114 16.87 -6.40 3.65
CA ASN A 114 16.16 -5.14 3.84
C ASN A 114 15.92 -4.88 5.34
N GLU A 115 15.47 -5.89 6.08
CA GLU A 115 15.31 -5.83 7.54
C GLU A 115 16.65 -5.51 8.23
N LEU A 116 17.75 -6.09 7.72
CA LEU A 116 19.08 -5.83 8.25
C LEU A 116 19.56 -4.40 7.97
N VAL A 117 19.29 -3.86 6.78
CA VAL A 117 19.61 -2.47 6.44
C VAL A 117 18.81 -1.51 7.31
N GLU A 118 17.51 -1.76 7.47
CA GLU A 118 16.62 -0.93 8.26
C GLU A 118 17.04 -0.88 9.73
N LEU A 119 17.34 -2.03 10.35
CA LEU A 119 17.89 -2.05 11.70
C LEU A 119 19.26 -1.37 11.77
N GLY A 120 20.10 -1.59 10.76
CA GLY A 120 21.46 -1.03 10.69
C GLY A 120 21.49 0.50 10.75
N GLU A 121 20.51 1.17 10.13
CA GLU A 121 20.38 2.64 10.14
C GLU A 121 20.16 3.20 11.55
N PHE A 122 19.54 2.44 12.44
CA PHE A 122 19.37 2.83 13.86
C PHE A 122 20.61 2.55 14.71
N LEU A 123 21.51 1.68 14.28
CA LEU A 123 22.60 1.17 15.13
C LEU A 123 23.95 1.80 14.84
N LEU A 124 24.27 2.04 13.57
CA LEU A 124 25.60 2.46 13.16
C LEU A 124 25.55 3.34 11.90
N ASP A 125 26.17 4.49 11.98
CA ASP A 125 26.35 5.42 10.86
C ASP A 125 27.85 5.55 10.55
N ILE A 126 28.24 5.10 9.34
CA ILE A 126 29.64 5.16 8.89
C ILE A 126 29.78 6.35 7.96
N HIS A 127 30.47 7.38 8.41
CA HIS A 127 30.74 8.55 7.61
C HIS A 127 32.13 8.48 6.95
N SER A 128 32.16 8.37 5.63
CA SER A 128 33.38 8.41 4.80
C SER A 128 33.30 9.54 3.77
N GLN A 129 34.44 9.88 3.16
CA GLN A 129 34.52 10.93 2.14
C GLN A 129 33.54 10.72 0.96
N HIS A 130 33.09 9.49 0.70
CA HIS A 130 32.12 9.17 -0.35
C HIS A 130 30.66 9.36 0.05
N GLN A 131 30.36 9.45 1.35
CA GLN A 131 28.99 9.59 1.90
C GLN A 131 28.56 11.04 2.15
N THR A 132 29.41 12.01 1.91
CA THR A 132 29.05 13.45 1.98
C THR A 132 27.90 13.85 1.05
N ARG A 133 27.46 12.95 0.15
CA ARG A 133 26.31 13.15 -0.74
C ARG A 133 24.99 13.29 0.01
N GLU A 134 24.86 12.69 1.19
CA GLU A 134 23.63 12.76 2.01
C GLU A 134 23.23 14.20 2.31
N LEU A 135 24.19 15.10 2.57
CA LEU A 135 23.91 16.53 2.79
C LEU A 135 23.19 17.21 1.62
N THR A 136 23.27 16.63 0.42
CA THR A 136 22.63 17.17 -0.79
C THR A 136 21.24 16.58 -1.03
N GLU A 137 20.85 15.58 -0.25
CA GLU A 137 19.55 14.96 -0.33
C GLU A 137 18.51 15.74 0.47
N GLU A 138 17.41 16.04 -0.17
CA GLU A 138 16.33 16.84 0.43
C GLU A 138 15.79 16.21 1.72
N LEU A 139 15.63 14.90 1.74
CA LEU A 139 15.16 14.18 2.93
C LEU A 139 16.09 14.34 4.13
N TYR A 140 17.41 14.30 3.91
CA TYR A 140 18.38 14.52 4.97
C TYR A 140 18.38 15.98 5.47
N GLN A 141 18.21 16.95 4.57
CA GLN A 141 18.06 18.36 4.94
C GLN A 141 16.81 18.59 5.79
N PHE A 142 15.71 17.90 5.49
CA PHE A 142 14.53 17.91 6.35
C PHE A 142 14.79 17.29 7.72
N GLN A 143 15.50 16.18 7.82
CA GLN A 143 15.85 15.57 9.11
C GLN A 143 16.64 16.55 9.99
N ILE A 144 17.56 17.33 9.42
CA ILE A 144 18.34 18.32 10.16
C ILE A 144 17.44 19.43 10.73
N ILE A 145 16.58 20.02 9.91
CA ILE A 145 15.74 21.13 10.36
C ILE A 145 14.63 20.65 11.30
N ASP A 146 14.05 19.47 11.05
CA ASP A 146 12.99 18.90 11.88
C ASP A 146 13.49 18.49 13.27
N ALA A 147 14.73 18.02 13.38
CA ALA A 147 15.36 17.79 14.68
C ALA A 147 15.47 19.06 15.49
N VAL A 148 15.96 20.17 14.89
CA VAL A 148 16.13 21.46 15.57
C VAL A 148 14.79 22.11 15.90
N SER A 149 13.77 21.93 15.05
CA SER A 149 12.41 22.46 15.25
C SER A 149 11.52 21.58 16.13
N SER A 150 12.01 20.42 16.56
CA SER A 150 11.26 19.45 17.40
C SER A 150 9.92 19.04 16.77
N ASN A 151 9.91 18.82 15.46
CA ASN A 151 8.70 18.52 14.70
C ASN A 151 8.25 17.05 14.76
N GLN A 152 8.99 16.14 15.43
CA GLN A 152 8.77 14.70 15.35
C GLN A 152 7.31 14.30 15.58
N LEU A 153 6.68 14.74 16.67
CA LEU A 153 5.29 14.43 16.98
C LEU A 153 4.29 14.95 15.93
N LEU A 154 4.59 16.11 15.33
CA LEU A 154 3.74 16.67 14.27
C LEU A 154 3.89 15.87 12.96
N LEU A 155 5.09 15.42 12.66
CA LEU A 155 5.40 14.59 11.49
C LEU A 155 4.75 13.21 11.59
N ASP A 156 4.80 12.58 12.78
CA ASP A 156 4.18 11.28 13.02
C ASP A 156 2.66 11.37 12.80
N ASN A 157 2.00 12.35 13.43
CA ASN A 157 0.57 12.61 13.26
C ASN A 157 0.19 12.92 11.79
N TYR A 158 1.01 13.75 11.12
CA TYR A 158 0.84 14.09 9.71
C TYR A 158 0.96 12.83 8.82
N SER A 159 1.96 11.99 9.07
CA SER A 159 2.20 10.76 8.31
C SER A 159 1.04 9.77 8.43
N GLU A 160 0.49 9.58 9.64
CA GLU A 160 -0.69 8.74 9.87
C GLU A 160 -1.90 9.24 9.07
N LYS A 161 -2.18 10.54 9.15
CA LYS A 161 -3.28 11.17 8.39
C LYS A 161 -3.07 11.05 6.89
N LEU A 162 -1.84 11.22 6.41
CA LEU A 162 -1.50 11.11 4.99
C LEU A 162 -1.72 9.68 4.47
N LYS A 163 -1.42 8.66 5.27
CA LYS A 163 -1.71 7.25 4.91
C LYS A 163 -3.21 7.05 4.73
N VAL A 164 -4.04 7.56 5.65
CA VAL A 164 -5.50 7.47 5.55
C VAL A 164 -6.02 8.23 4.33
N TYR A 165 -5.57 9.47 4.11
CA TYR A 165 -5.95 10.28 2.95
C TYR A 165 -5.63 9.59 1.62
N LYS A 166 -4.42 9.03 1.47
CA LYS A 166 -4.03 8.29 0.27
C LYS A 166 -4.90 7.05 0.05
N LYS A 167 -5.22 6.31 1.12
CA LYS A 167 -6.10 5.14 1.05
C LYS A 167 -7.52 5.52 0.60
N LEU A 168 -8.08 6.58 1.19
CA LEU A 168 -9.41 7.09 0.81
C LEU A 168 -9.43 7.57 -0.64
N LYS A 169 -8.36 8.21 -1.12
CA LYS A 169 -8.26 8.65 -2.51
C LYS A 169 -8.29 7.48 -3.50
N LEU A 170 -7.57 6.41 -3.21
CA LEU A 170 -7.61 5.18 -4.02
C LEU A 170 -9.01 4.55 -4.01
N GLN A 171 -9.64 4.46 -2.83
CA GLN A 171 -11.01 3.93 -2.72
C GLN A 171 -12.03 4.78 -3.50
N LEU A 172 -11.87 6.11 -3.48
CA LEU A 172 -12.71 7.01 -4.26
C LEU A 172 -12.60 6.75 -5.77
N ASP A 173 -11.37 6.59 -6.26
CA ASP A 173 -11.13 6.34 -7.68
C ASP A 173 -11.71 4.98 -8.11
N GLU A 174 -11.55 3.94 -7.31
CA GLU A 174 -12.16 2.62 -7.54
C GLU A 174 -13.69 2.69 -7.55
N LYS A 175 -14.30 3.35 -6.55
CA LYS A 175 -15.75 3.51 -6.49
C LYS A 175 -16.31 4.35 -7.64
N LYS A 176 -15.62 5.39 -8.07
CA LYS A 176 -16.00 6.19 -9.24
C LYS A 176 -15.96 5.37 -10.53
N GLN A 177 -14.99 4.48 -10.71
CA GLN A 177 -14.93 3.60 -11.86
C GLN A 177 -16.09 2.59 -11.87
N LEU A 178 -16.41 1.99 -10.73
CA LEU A 178 -17.57 1.10 -10.57
C LEU A 178 -18.89 1.85 -10.86
N TYR A 179 -19.05 3.04 -10.30
CA TYR A 179 -20.23 3.89 -10.54
C TYR A 179 -20.38 4.25 -12.02
N ALA A 180 -19.30 4.65 -12.68
CA ALA A 180 -19.33 4.98 -14.11
C ALA A 180 -19.69 3.78 -15.00
N SER A 181 -19.31 2.56 -14.61
CA SER A 181 -19.69 1.34 -15.30
C SER A 181 -21.16 0.99 -15.08
N ALA A 182 -21.62 1.07 -13.83
CA ALA A 182 -23.01 0.80 -13.48
C ALA A 182 -23.99 1.80 -14.11
N LEU A 183 -23.59 3.07 -14.18
CA LEU A 183 -24.41 4.15 -14.78
C LEU A 183 -24.68 3.93 -16.28
N LYS A 184 -23.75 3.35 -17.03
CA LYS A 184 -23.93 3.05 -18.45
C LYS A 184 -25.09 2.09 -18.75
N GLU A 185 -25.40 1.22 -17.82
CA GLU A 185 -26.46 0.22 -17.93
C GLU A 185 -27.73 0.61 -17.16
N GLN A 186 -27.67 1.68 -16.37
CA GLN A 186 -28.73 2.05 -15.45
C GLN A 186 -30.07 2.28 -16.16
N ASP A 187 -30.10 3.08 -17.22
CA ASP A 187 -31.34 3.43 -17.94
C ASP A 187 -32.01 2.17 -18.51
N TYR A 188 -31.20 1.27 -19.07
CA TYR A 188 -31.68 0.02 -19.64
C TYR A 188 -32.17 -0.94 -18.56
N ASN A 189 -31.43 -1.12 -17.48
CA ASN A 189 -31.84 -1.97 -16.36
C ASN A 189 -33.10 -1.43 -15.66
N THR A 190 -33.21 -0.12 -15.50
CA THR A 190 -34.39 0.53 -14.95
C THR A 190 -35.61 0.34 -15.85
N PHE A 191 -35.45 0.48 -17.16
CA PHE A 191 -36.53 0.21 -18.11
C PHE A 191 -37.02 -1.24 -18.02
N LEU A 192 -36.12 -2.22 -18.03
CA LEU A 192 -36.47 -3.62 -17.91
C LEU A 192 -37.13 -3.97 -16.56
N TYR A 193 -36.62 -3.39 -15.48
CA TYR A 193 -37.21 -3.57 -14.16
C TYR A 193 -38.66 -3.04 -14.09
N ASN A 194 -38.90 -1.83 -14.57
CA ASN A 194 -40.21 -1.21 -14.56
C ASN A 194 -41.22 -2.04 -15.40
N GLU A 195 -40.82 -2.52 -16.58
CA GLU A 195 -41.66 -3.34 -17.43
C GLU A 195 -42.10 -4.66 -16.71
N LEU A 196 -41.19 -5.33 -16.02
CA LEU A 196 -41.52 -6.52 -15.23
C LEU A 196 -42.37 -6.19 -14.00
N ALA A 197 -42.09 -5.07 -13.33
CA ALA A 197 -42.86 -4.63 -12.17
C ALA A 197 -44.32 -4.24 -12.55
N GLU A 198 -44.51 -3.55 -13.69
CA GLU A 198 -45.86 -3.22 -14.21
C GLU A 198 -46.65 -4.45 -14.60
N ALA A 199 -46.00 -5.51 -15.03
CA ALA A 199 -46.65 -6.77 -15.36
C ALA A 199 -47.28 -7.48 -14.16
N LYS A 200 -46.88 -7.14 -12.92
CA LYS A 200 -47.41 -7.70 -11.65
C LYS A 200 -47.51 -9.23 -11.69
N LEU A 201 -46.40 -9.86 -11.99
CA LEU A 201 -46.31 -11.32 -12.12
C LEU A 201 -46.46 -11.99 -10.74
N VAL A 202 -47.13 -13.16 -10.74
CA VAL A 202 -47.30 -13.98 -9.52
C VAL A 202 -46.85 -15.41 -9.83
N GLU A 203 -46.20 -16.05 -8.89
CA GLU A 203 -45.74 -17.44 -9.03
C GLU A 203 -46.95 -18.36 -9.38
N GLU A 204 -46.70 -19.35 -10.27
CA GLU A 204 -47.70 -20.30 -10.75
C GLU A 204 -48.90 -19.70 -11.53
N GLU A 205 -48.97 -18.37 -11.73
CA GLU A 205 -50.10 -17.66 -12.37
C GLU A 205 -50.31 -18.17 -13.81
N GLN A 206 -49.27 -18.47 -14.54
CA GLN A 206 -49.36 -18.86 -15.94
C GLN A 206 -50.19 -20.11 -16.15
N ALA A 207 -49.95 -21.17 -15.36
CA ALA A 207 -50.68 -22.44 -15.47
C ALA A 207 -52.16 -22.27 -15.15
N VAL A 208 -52.48 -21.44 -14.18
CA VAL A 208 -53.87 -21.12 -13.82
C VAL A 208 -54.59 -20.36 -14.92
N LEU A 209 -53.92 -19.36 -15.51
CA LEU A 209 -54.47 -18.59 -16.64
C LEU A 209 -54.62 -19.43 -17.91
N GLU A 210 -53.72 -20.34 -18.21
CA GLU A 210 -53.80 -21.25 -19.35
C GLU A 210 -55.00 -22.20 -19.20
N ALA A 211 -55.22 -22.78 -18.02
CA ALA A 211 -56.39 -23.60 -17.72
C ALA A 211 -57.69 -22.81 -17.82
N GLN A 212 -57.73 -21.57 -17.34
CA GLN A 212 -58.89 -20.66 -17.45
C GLN A 212 -59.17 -20.32 -18.93
N LEU A 213 -58.13 -20.05 -19.74
CA LEU A 213 -58.28 -19.76 -21.15
C LEU A 213 -58.89 -20.93 -21.88
N GLU A 214 -58.43 -22.14 -21.63
CA GLU A 214 -58.99 -23.35 -22.22
C GLU A 214 -60.47 -23.53 -21.90
N GLN A 215 -60.85 -23.36 -20.63
CA GLN A 215 -62.25 -23.41 -20.20
C GLN A 215 -63.14 -22.38 -20.90
N LEU A 216 -62.73 -21.09 -20.87
CA LEU A 216 -63.48 -19.97 -21.46
C LEU A 216 -63.62 -20.11 -22.98
N SER A 217 -62.58 -20.55 -23.67
CA SER A 217 -62.60 -20.79 -25.12
C SER A 217 -63.52 -21.94 -25.51
N ASN A 218 -63.56 -23.01 -24.70
CA ASN A 218 -64.47 -24.14 -24.92
C ASN A 218 -65.91 -23.71 -24.73
N VAL A 219 -66.21 -22.89 -23.71
CA VAL A 219 -67.54 -22.30 -23.46
C VAL A 219 -68.00 -21.43 -24.63
N GLU A 220 -67.13 -20.57 -25.16
CA GLU A 220 -67.44 -19.72 -26.31
C GLU A 220 -67.75 -20.57 -27.57
N LEU A 221 -66.91 -21.59 -27.87
CA LEU A 221 -67.12 -22.48 -29.00
C LEU A 221 -68.43 -23.26 -28.87
N ILE A 222 -68.75 -23.78 -27.67
CA ILE A 222 -70.02 -24.51 -27.41
C ILE A 222 -71.22 -23.56 -27.68
N LYS A 223 -71.19 -22.36 -27.15
CA LYS A 223 -72.26 -21.38 -27.33
C LYS A 223 -72.45 -21.03 -28.82
N GLU A 224 -71.38 -20.76 -29.55
CA GLU A 224 -71.43 -20.46 -30.99
C GLU A 224 -72.08 -21.63 -31.78
N GLN A 225 -71.71 -22.87 -31.47
CA GLN A 225 -72.26 -24.04 -32.15
C GLN A 225 -73.74 -24.28 -31.76
N LEU A 226 -74.14 -24.08 -30.51
CA LEU A 226 -75.53 -24.14 -30.06
C LEU A 226 -76.39 -23.09 -30.77
N GLU A 227 -75.93 -21.81 -30.80
CA GLU A 227 -76.62 -20.73 -31.49
C GLU A 227 -76.78 -20.99 -32.97
N LYS A 228 -75.76 -21.50 -33.64
CA LYS A 228 -75.85 -21.92 -35.05
C LYS A 228 -76.88 -23.06 -35.26
N SER A 229 -76.86 -24.02 -34.34
CA SER A 229 -77.82 -25.18 -34.45
C SER A 229 -79.25 -24.72 -34.26
N ILE A 230 -79.50 -23.83 -33.28
CA ILE A 230 -80.79 -23.22 -33.03
C ILE A 230 -81.27 -22.41 -34.28
N ALA A 231 -80.38 -21.58 -34.83
CA ALA A 231 -80.69 -20.77 -36.00
C ALA A 231 -81.06 -21.61 -37.23
N LEU A 232 -80.38 -22.76 -37.45
CA LEU A 232 -80.72 -23.72 -38.49
C LEU A 232 -82.07 -24.36 -38.23
N ALA A 233 -82.45 -24.63 -37.00
CA ALA A 233 -83.72 -25.30 -36.67
C ALA A 233 -84.91 -24.36 -36.69
N ASP A 234 -84.78 -23.10 -36.18
CA ASP A 234 -85.89 -22.18 -35.96
C ASP A 234 -85.97 -21.01 -36.94
N SER A 235 -85.24 -21.04 -38.08
CA SER A 235 -85.33 -20.02 -39.10
C SER A 235 -86.76 -19.90 -39.69
N GLU A 236 -87.27 -18.68 -39.72
CA GLU A 236 -88.67 -18.39 -40.14
C GLU A 236 -89.04 -18.86 -41.53
N GLN A 237 -88.09 -18.93 -42.49
CA GLN A 237 -88.36 -19.26 -43.87
C GLN A 237 -87.87 -20.65 -44.24
N PHE A 238 -86.77 -21.12 -43.68
CA PHE A 238 -86.13 -22.37 -44.07
C PHE A 238 -85.72 -23.24 -42.90
N GLY A 239 -86.20 -22.96 -41.69
CA GLY A 239 -85.87 -23.71 -40.50
C GLY A 239 -86.42 -25.17 -40.58
N LEU A 240 -85.67 -26.07 -39.86
CA LEU A 240 -86.12 -27.49 -39.83
C LEU A 240 -87.51 -27.66 -39.24
N LEU A 241 -87.89 -26.83 -38.24
CA LEU A 241 -89.21 -26.86 -37.63
C LEU A 241 -90.31 -26.44 -38.62
N VAL A 242 -90.08 -25.48 -39.48
CA VAL A 242 -90.98 -25.03 -40.51
C VAL A 242 -91.14 -26.10 -41.56
N ASN A 243 -90.02 -26.62 -42.08
CA ASN A 243 -90.02 -27.68 -43.12
C ASN A 243 -90.65 -28.98 -42.65
N ILE A 244 -90.41 -29.44 -41.41
CA ILE A 244 -91.04 -30.68 -40.89
C ILE A 244 -92.54 -30.49 -40.68
N LYS A 245 -92.97 -29.28 -40.29
CA LYS A 245 -94.39 -28.95 -40.14
C LYS A 245 -95.10 -28.96 -41.50
N GLU A 246 -94.51 -28.43 -42.54
CA GLU A 246 -95.01 -28.45 -43.92
C GLU A 246 -94.99 -29.86 -44.45
N PHE A 247 -93.92 -30.64 -44.23
CA PHE A 247 -93.85 -32.05 -44.62
C PHE A 247 -94.94 -32.90 -43.93
N LYS A 248 -95.15 -32.70 -42.59
CA LYS A 248 -96.24 -33.33 -41.83
C LYS A 248 -97.61 -33.00 -42.47
N SER A 249 -97.88 -31.75 -42.77
CA SER A 249 -99.13 -31.29 -43.33
C SER A 249 -99.38 -31.94 -44.72
N THR A 250 -98.34 -32.09 -45.55
CA THR A 250 -98.43 -32.73 -46.85
C THR A 250 -98.74 -34.20 -46.76
N ILE A 251 -98.11 -34.95 -45.85
CA ILE A 251 -98.39 -36.38 -45.63
C ILE A 251 -99.74 -36.56 -44.97
N GLN A 252 -100.17 -35.65 -44.09
CA GLN A 252 -101.49 -35.70 -43.48
C GLN A 252 -102.66 -35.69 -44.49
N ARG A 253 -102.53 -34.99 -45.62
CA ARG A 253 -103.52 -34.94 -46.68
C ARG A 253 -103.75 -36.28 -47.42
N ILE A 254 -102.78 -37.17 -47.41
CA ILE A 254 -102.90 -38.51 -48.03
C ILE A 254 -103.10 -39.65 -47.02
N SER A 255 -102.98 -39.40 -45.73
CA SER A 255 -103.03 -40.40 -44.64
C SER A 255 -104.34 -41.17 -44.57
N SER A 256 -105.47 -40.62 -45.00
CA SER A 256 -106.79 -41.26 -45.03
C SER A 256 -106.96 -42.27 -46.22
N PHE A 257 -106.03 -42.27 -47.22
CA PHE A 257 -106.21 -43.09 -48.39
C PHE A 257 -105.61 -44.51 -48.31
N SER A 258 -104.77 -44.81 -47.38
CA SER A 258 -104.25 -46.16 -47.15
C SER A 258 -103.70 -46.31 -45.73
N LYS A 259 -103.72 -47.53 -45.21
CA LYS A 259 -103.05 -47.87 -43.95
C LYS A 259 -101.56 -47.54 -43.91
N ASP A 260 -100.92 -47.75 -45.03
CA ASP A 260 -99.47 -47.49 -45.17
C ASP A 260 -99.18 -45.98 -45.08
N TYR A 261 -100.03 -45.10 -45.62
CA TYR A 261 -99.90 -43.68 -45.56
C TYR A 261 -100.24 -43.13 -44.11
N ALA A 262 -101.23 -43.82 -43.46
CA ALA A 262 -101.52 -43.47 -42.02
C ALA A 262 -100.32 -43.77 -41.11
N GLN A 263 -99.68 -44.95 -41.28
CA GLN A 263 -98.45 -45.30 -40.55
C GLN A 263 -97.25 -44.33 -40.85
N LEU A 264 -97.15 -43.91 -42.15
CA LEU A 264 -96.16 -42.94 -42.52
C LEU A 264 -96.39 -41.57 -41.82
N PHE A 265 -97.68 -41.16 -41.75
CA PHE A 265 -98.04 -39.92 -41.04
C PHE A 265 -97.71 -40.02 -39.55
N GLU A 266 -98.01 -41.08 -38.84
CA GLU A 266 -97.68 -41.29 -37.42
C GLU A 266 -96.13 -41.17 -37.20
N ARG A 267 -95.36 -41.71 -38.07
CA ARG A 267 -93.88 -41.65 -38.03
C ARG A 267 -93.39 -40.20 -38.20
N VAL A 268 -93.98 -39.44 -39.16
CA VAL A 268 -93.59 -38.03 -39.41
C VAL A 268 -94.08 -37.17 -38.27
N GLU A 269 -95.24 -37.50 -37.67
CA GLU A 269 -95.71 -36.81 -36.47
C GLU A 269 -94.79 -37.02 -35.30
N SER A 270 -94.39 -38.23 -35.02
CA SER A 270 -93.38 -38.55 -33.99
C SER A 270 -92.05 -37.82 -34.24
N LEU A 271 -91.55 -37.79 -35.48
CA LEU A 271 -90.36 -37.05 -35.85
C LEU A 271 -90.50 -35.54 -35.61
N SER A 272 -91.66 -34.96 -35.88
CA SER A 272 -91.95 -33.54 -35.65
C SER A 272 -91.95 -33.16 -34.16
N ILE A 273 -92.51 -34.07 -33.33
CA ILE A 273 -92.47 -33.89 -31.85
C ILE A 273 -91.04 -33.98 -31.37
N GLU A 274 -90.31 -35.02 -31.73
CA GLU A 274 -88.94 -35.27 -31.35
C GLU A 274 -87.99 -34.07 -31.72
N LEU A 275 -88.14 -33.61 -33.02
CA LEU A 275 -87.35 -32.46 -33.45
C LEU A 275 -87.64 -31.20 -32.61
N LYS A 276 -88.88 -30.96 -32.22
CA LYS A 276 -89.25 -29.85 -31.39
C LYS A 276 -88.64 -29.93 -29.97
N ASP A 277 -88.66 -31.17 -29.44
CA ASP A 277 -88.07 -31.42 -28.13
C ASP A 277 -86.53 -31.23 -28.16
N ILE A 278 -85.85 -31.67 -29.16
CA ILE A 278 -84.41 -31.44 -29.37
C ILE A 278 -84.11 -29.95 -29.47
N VAL A 279 -84.93 -29.18 -30.20
CA VAL A 279 -84.73 -27.72 -30.30
C VAL A 279 -84.95 -27.03 -28.96
N ASN A 280 -85.93 -27.48 -28.16
CA ASN A 280 -86.16 -26.97 -26.83
C ASN A 280 -84.98 -27.29 -25.89
N GLU A 281 -84.40 -28.52 -25.99
CA GLU A 281 -83.19 -28.86 -25.23
C GLU A 281 -81.98 -28.00 -25.63
N LEU A 282 -81.78 -27.79 -26.98
CA LEU A 282 -80.73 -26.93 -27.46
C LEU A 282 -80.85 -25.49 -26.90
N ASN A 283 -82.07 -24.91 -26.84
CA ASN A 283 -82.31 -23.62 -26.25
C ASN A 283 -81.98 -23.63 -24.75
N SER A 284 -82.39 -24.65 -24.00
CA SER A 284 -82.10 -24.80 -22.57
C SER A 284 -80.56 -24.89 -22.34
N PHE A 285 -79.84 -25.65 -23.15
CA PHE A 285 -78.38 -25.71 -23.05
C PHE A 285 -77.74 -24.37 -23.38
N SER A 286 -78.19 -23.66 -24.41
CA SER A 286 -77.69 -22.32 -24.77
C SER A 286 -77.86 -21.29 -23.64
N GLU A 287 -79.00 -21.35 -22.94
CA GLU A 287 -79.27 -20.49 -21.77
C GLU A 287 -78.43 -20.86 -20.54
N SER A 288 -78.08 -22.13 -20.36
CA SER A 288 -77.29 -22.63 -19.22
C SER A 288 -75.80 -22.35 -19.37
N VAL A 289 -75.31 -22.13 -20.56
CA VAL A 289 -73.90 -21.81 -20.83
C VAL A 289 -73.62 -20.35 -20.46
N VAL A 290 -72.93 -20.13 -19.30
CA VAL A 290 -72.46 -18.79 -18.88
C VAL A 290 -71.20 -18.43 -19.67
N ASN A 291 -71.32 -17.47 -20.57
CA ASN A 291 -70.21 -16.93 -21.33
C ASN A 291 -69.77 -15.60 -20.67
N ASP A 292 -68.46 -15.48 -20.41
CA ASP A 292 -67.81 -14.24 -19.91
C ASP A 292 -66.72 -13.77 -20.89
N PRO A 293 -67.12 -13.06 -21.96
CA PRO A 293 -66.15 -12.55 -22.94
C PRO A 293 -65.20 -11.51 -22.39
N GLU A 294 -65.58 -10.77 -21.34
CA GLU A 294 -64.69 -9.79 -20.71
C GLU A 294 -63.54 -10.50 -19.98
N GLN A 295 -63.85 -11.55 -19.23
CA GLN A 295 -62.84 -12.38 -18.56
C GLN A 295 -61.92 -13.08 -19.58
N LEU A 296 -62.44 -13.57 -20.68
CA LEU A 296 -61.65 -14.20 -21.77
C LEU A 296 -60.63 -13.19 -22.33
N ILE A 297 -61.02 -11.95 -22.59
CA ILE A 297 -60.14 -10.89 -23.07
C ILE A 297 -59.05 -10.58 -22.03
N LEU A 298 -59.39 -10.44 -20.75
CA LEU A 298 -58.42 -10.15 -19.67
C LEU A 298 -57.40 -11.27 -19.52
N VAL A 299 -57.82 -12.53 -19.51
CA VAL A 299 -56.95 -13.70 -19.42
C VAL A 299 -56.00 -13.77 -20.61
N ASN A 300 -56.49 -13.56 -21.82
CA ASN A 300 -55.67 -13.51 -23.05
C ASN A 300 -54.63 -12.39 -22.98
N GLN A 301 -55.03 -11.18 -22.60
CA GLN A 301 -54.11 -10.04 -22.48
C GLN A 301 -52.99 -10.31 -21.47
N LYS A 302 -53.34 -10.89 -20.33
CA LYS A 302 -52.35 -11.21 -19.28
C LYS A 302 -51.36 -12.29 -19.77
N LEU A 303 -51.88 -13.38 -20.34
CA LEU A 303 -51.02 -14.43 -20.91
C LEU A 303 -50.14 -13.89 -22.03
N GLN A 304 -50.67 -13.07 -22.93
CA GLN A 304 -49.88 -12.44 -23.98
C GLN A 304 -48.76 -11.57 -23.45
N THR A 305 -49.01 -10.87 -22.33
CA THR A 305 -47.97 -10.10 -21.61
C THR A 305 -46.89 -11.03 -21.06
N ILE A 306 -47.26 -12.11 -20.41
CA ILE A 306 -46.33 -13.12 -19.89
C ILE A 306 -45.45 -13.69 -21.02
N TYR A 307 -46.06 -14.18 -22.11
CA TYR A 307 -45.34 -14.77 -23.25
C TYR A 307 -44.39 -13.75 -23.93
N ASN A 308 -44.79 -12.49 -24.04
CA ASN A 308 -43.94 -11.44 -24.60
C ASN A 308 -42.72 -11.19 -23.72
N LEU A 309 -42.90 -11.14 -22.40
CA LEU A 309 -41.83 -10.98 -21.44
C LEU A 309 -40.89 -12.19 -21.43
N GLN A 310 -41.43 -13.42 -21.45
CA GLN A 310 -40.62 -14.64 -21.54
C GLN A 310 -39.77 -14.66 -22.81
N LYS A 311 -40.37 -14.32 -23.95
CA LYS A 311 -39.65 -14.22 -25.21
C LYS A 311 -38.55 -13.13 -25.19
N LYS A 312 -38.86 -11.98 -24.62
CA LYS A 312 -37.90 -10.85 -24.52
C LYS A 312 -36.71 -11.22 -23.64
N HIS A 313 -36.96 -11.86 -22.51
CA HIS A 313 -35.94 -12.24 -21.55
C HIS A 313 -35.33 -13.64 -21.80
N GLN A 314 -35.82 -14.35 -22.84
CA GLN A 314 -35.35 -15.68 -23.24
C GLN A 314 -35.49 -16.73 -22.12
N VAL A 315 -36.59 -16.71 -21.40
CA VAL A 315 -36.95 -17.63 -20.31
C VAL A 315 -38.25 -18.32 -20.60
N ASN A 316 -38.58 -19.40 -19.85
CA ASN A 316 -39.72 -20.25 -20.12
C ASN A 316 -40.76 -20.27 -18.99
N SER A 317 -40.48 -19.59 -17.86
CA SER A 317 -41.42 -19.60 -16.72
C SER A 317 -41.54 -18.19 -16.07
N VAL A 318 -42.61 -18.01 -15.31
CA VAL A 318 -42.84 -16.76 -14.54
C VAL A 318 -41.87 -16.64 -13.39
N GLU A 319 -41.45 -17.73 -12.78
CA GLU A 319 -40.45 -17.77 -11.71
C GLU A 319 -39.10 -17.21 -12.19
N GLU A 320 -38.69 -17.60 -13.41
CA GLU A 320 -37.46 -17.06 -14.02
C GLU A 320 -37.57 -15.54 -14.29
N LEU A 321 -38.75 -15.06 -14.73
CA LEU A 321 -39.00 -13.62 -14.88
C LEU A 321 -38.92 -12.86 -13.54
N LEU A 322 -39.46 -13.43 -12.47
CA LEU A 322 -39.40 -12.86 -11.12
C LEU A 322 -37.96 -12.83 -10.59
N GLN A 323 -37.15 -13.85 -10.90
CA GLN A 323 -35.74 -13.86 -10.55
C GLN A 323 -34.97 -12.75 -11.29
N ILE A 324 -35.22 -12.57 -12.60
CA ILE A 324 -34.65 -11.46 -13.38
C ILE A 324 -35.08 -10.10 -12.81
N GLN A 325 -36.35 -9.97 -12.40
CA GLN A 325 -36.83 -8.73 -11.78
C GLN A 325 -36.06 -8.41 -10.48
N ASN A 326 -35.83 -9.38 -9.61
CA ASN A 326 -35.05 -9.22 -8.38
C ASN A 326 -33.58 -8.85 -8.67
N ASP A 327 -32.96 -9.48 -9.66
CA ASP A 327 -31.58 -9.17 -10.08
C ASP A 327 -31.46 -7.74 -10.62
N LEU A 328 -32.43 -7.29 -11.40
CA LEU A 328 -32.49 -5.92 -11.93
C LEU A 328 -32.74 -4.89 -10.81
N GLU A 329 -33.59 -5.21 -9.85
CA GLU A 329 -33.82 -4.38 -8.67
C GLU A 329 -32.52 -4.17 -7.88
N GLY A 330 -31.77 -5.25 -7.63
CA GLY A 330 -30.46 -5.20 -6.98
C GLY A 330 -29.46 -4.29 -7.74
N LYS A 331 -29.45 -4.36 -9.07
CA LYS A 331 -28.59 -3.49 -9.90
C LYS A 331 -28.99 -2.01 -9.81
N VAL A 332 -30.27 -1.69 -9.86
CA VAL A 332 -30.79 -0.33 -9.75
C VAL A 332 -30.47 0.29 -8.37
N ILE A 333 -30.67 -0.47 -7.28
CA ILE A 333 -30.37 -0.04 -5.92
C ILE A 333 -28.87 0.17 -5.72
N SER A 334 -28.02 -0.65 -6.34
CA SER A 334 -26.55 -0.59 -6.20
C SER A 334 -25.97 0.74 -6.69
N VAL A 335 -26.53 1.36 -7.72
CA VAL A 335 -26.08 2.66 -8.25
C VAL A 335 -26.28 3.77 -7.22
N THR A 336 -27.43 3.82 -6.59
CA THR A 336 -27.74 4.80 -5.54
C THR A 336 -26.86 4.59 -4.30
N SER A 337 -26.58 3.32 -3.94
CA SER A 337 -25.67 3.00 -2.84
C SER A 337 -24.24 3.49 -3.13
N LEU A 338 -23.72 3.24 -4.33
CA LEU A 338 -22.40 3.70 -4.77
C LEU A 338 -22.28 5.22 -4.74
N GLU A 339 -23.31 5.94 -5.15
CA GLU A 339 -23.36 7.40 -5.09
C GLU A 339 -23.24 7.93 -3.65
N ASN A 340 -23.97 7.33 -2.72
CA ASN A 340 -23.90 7.67 -1.30
C ASN A 340 -22.51 7.36 -0.71
N GLU A 341 -21.92 6.20 -1.05
CA GLU A 341 -20.56 5.83 -0.61
C GLU A 341 -19.52 6.82 -1.14
N ILE A 342 -19.60 7.20 -2.43
CA ILE A 342 -18.72 8.20 -3.04
C ILE A 342 -18.83 9.53 -2.29
N ALA A 343 -20.03 10.00 -2.01
CA ALA A 343 -20.26 11.23 -1.26
C ALA A 343 -19.67 11.18 0.16
N GLN A 344 -19.79 10.06 0.85
CA GLN A 344 -19.19 9.87 2.18
C GLN A 344 -17.66 9.88 2.14
N ILE A 345 -17.06 9.21 1.14
CA ILE A 345 -15.61 9.20 0.96
C ILE A 345 -15.11 10.61 0.62
N GLN A 346 -15.81 11.35 -0.24
CA GLN A 346 -15.47 12.72 -0.60
C GLN A 346 -15.48 13.65 0.62
N ASN A 347 -16.53 13.61 1.43
CA ASN A 347 -16.62 14.38 2.67
C ASN A 347 -15.48 14.04 3.65
N SER A 348 -15.12 12.75 3.73
CA SER A 348 -13.99 12.31 4.55
C SER A 348 -12.65 12.83 4.02
N LEU A 349 -12.45 12.81 2.69
CA LEU A 349 -11.26 13.35 2.05
C LEU A 349 -11.09 14.84 2.29
N GLU A 350 -12.15 15.63 2.13
CA GLU A 350 -12.13 17.07 2.40
C GLU A 350 -11.72 17.35 3.86
N LYS A 351 -12.26 16.60 4.81
CA LYS A 351 -11.88 16.71 6.21
C LYS A 351 -10.40 16.43 6.44
N TYR A 352 -9.90 15.30 5.92
CA TYR A 352 -8.47 14.95 6.06
C TYR A 352 -7.56 15.93 5.32
N GLU A 353 -8.00 16.49 4.19
CA GLU A 353 -7.26 17.51 3.45
C GLU A 353 -7.08 18.80 4.28
N VAL A 354 -8.12 19.26 4.94
CA VAL A 354 -8.04 20.42 5.87
C VAL A 354 -7.09 20.11 7.03
N GLU A 355 -7.23 18.94 7.67
CA GLU A 355 -6.37 18.56 8.80
C GLU A 355 -4.89 18.40 8.39
N LEU A 356 -4.63 17.89 7.19
CA LEU A 356 -3.28 17.77 6.64
C LEU A 356 -2.68 19.14 6.32
N ASN A 357 -3.47 20.06 5.74
CA ASN A 357 -3.04 21.43 5.50
C ASN A 357 -2.68 22.16 6.81
N ASP A 358 -3.53 22.05 7.83
CA ASP A 358 -3.27 22.66 9.14
C ASP A 358 -1.99 22.10 9.77
N SER A 359 -1.79 20.80 9.69
CA SER A 359 -0.57 20.14 10.20
C SER A 359 0.66 20.57 9.41
N ALA A 360 0.57 20.63 8.08
CA ALA A 360 1.65 21.07 7.20
C ALA A 360 2.05 22.53 7.44
N ILE A 361 1.08 23.43 7.64
CA ILE A 361 1.34 24.85 7.96
C ILE A 361 2.07 24.97 9.31
N LYS A 362 1.69 24.19 10.31
CA LYS A 362 2.38 24.16 11.61
C LYS A 362 3.83 23.68 11.48
N ILE A 363 4.05 22.59 10.74
CA ILE A 363 5.38 22.06 10.43
C ILE A 363 6.22 23.12 9.73
N HIS A 364 5.68 23.74 8.67
CA HIS A 364 6.33 24.82 7.95
C HIS A 364 6.74 25.99 8.86
N SER A 365 5.81 26.48 9.67
CA SER A 365 6.08 27.59 10.60
C SER A 365 7.19 27.26 11.61
N ASN A 366 7.24 26.02 12.13
CA ASN A 366 8.29 25.59 13.04
C ASN A 366 9.65 25.50 12.35
N ARG A 367 9.68 24.98 11.11
CA ARG A 367 10.87 24.95 10.27
C ARG A 367 11.41 26.35 10.02
N ASP A 368 10.56 27.25 9.56
CA ASP A 368 10.94 28.64 9.23
C ASP A 368 11.52 29.38 10.47
N LYS A 369 10.86 29.24 11.62
CA LYS A 369 11.34 29.80 12.89
C LYS A 369 12.69 29.23 13.37
N SER A 370 13.02 28.01 12.96
CA SER A 370 14.24 27.33 13.37
C SER A 370 15.42 27.59 12.44
N ILE A 371 15.20 28.15 11.24
CA ILE A 371 16.27 28.46 10.26
C ILE A 371 17.36 29.39 10.86
N PRO A 372 17.03 30.52 11.52
CA PRO A 372 18.07 31.40 12.10
C PRO A 372 18.94 30.68 13.13
N LYS A 373 18.32 29.91 14.02
CA LYS A 373 19.00 29.14 15.07
C LYS A 373 19.91 28.06 14.45
N LEU A 374 19.44 27.30 13.48
CA LEU A 374 20.24 26.28 12.79
C LEU A 374 21.43 26.91 12.05
N SER A 375 21.19 28.04 11.36
CA SER A 375 22.26 28.76 10.66
C SER A 375 23.32 29.28 11.62
N GLU A 376 22.95 29.88 12.75
CA GLU A 376 23.87 30.35 13.78
C GLU A 376 24.72 29.20 14.35
N MET A 377 24.09 28.06 14.67
CA MET A 377 24.80 26.89 15.20
C MET A 377 25.80 26.33 14.17
N LEU A 378 25.39 26.20 12.90
CA LEU A 378 26.28 25.76 11.82
C LEU A 378 27.48 26.69 11.65
N LEU A 379 27.25 28.00 11.57
CA LEU A 379 28.28 29.00 11.41
C LEU A 379 29.25 29.02 12.61
N GLY A 380 28.75 28.88 13.83
CA GLY A 380 29.54 28.80 15.04
C GLY A 380 30.53 27.63 15.04
N ILE A 381 30.08 26.44 14.64
CA ILE A 381 30.94 25.24 14.55
C ILE A 381 31.91 25.37 13.36
N LEU A 382 31.44 25.78 12.20
CA LEU A 382 32.25 25.88 10.99
C LEU A 382 33.34 26.93 11.09
N SER A 383 33.09 28.04 11.81
CA SER A 383 34.11 29.03 12.10
C SER A 383 35.31 28.44 12.88
N GLN A 384 35.06 27.57 13.86
CA GLN A 384 36.08 26.84 14.61
C GLN A 384 36.82 25.80 13.73
N LEU A 385 36.14 25.27 12.70
CA LEU A 385 36.68 24.31 11.76
C LEU A 385 37.44 24.96 10.58
N GLY A 386 37.85 26.23 10.71
CA GLY A 386 38.64 26.92 9.69
C GLY A 386 37.83 27.42 8.51
N MET A 387 36.51 27.63 8.69
CA MET A 387 35.61 28.17 7.66
C MET A 387 34.91 29.48 8.18
N PRO A 388 35.65 30.53 8.58
CA PRO A 388 35.08 31.72 9.22
C PRO A 388 34.26 32.60 8.24
N ASN A 389 34.44 32.43 6.95
CA ASN A 389 33.78 33.25 5.93
C ASN A 389 32.59 32.56 5.26
N VAL A 390 32.28 31.34 5.71
CA VAL A 390 31.17 30.58 5.16
C VAL A 390 29.84 31.27 5.51
N GLN A 391 28.90 31.21 4.55
CA GLN A 391 27.52 31.67 4.76
C GLN A 391 26.57 30.59 4.33
N PHE A 392 25.52 30.36 5.11
CA PHE A 392 24.43 29.47 4.80
C PHE A 392 23.15 30.22 4.49
N LYS A 393 22.41 29.78 3.50
CA LYS A 393 21.07 30.22 3.21
C LYS A 393 20.19 28.98 3.10
N ILE A 394 19.30 28.77 4.06
CA ILE A 394 18.35 27.67 4.08
C ILE A 394 17.03 28.23 3.55
N GLU A 395 16.57 27.70 2.43
CA GLU A 395 15.28 28.06 1.81
C GLU A 395 14.28 26.94 2.04
N VAL A 396 13.17 27.25 2.70
CA VAL A 396 12.01 26.37 2.87
C VAL A 396 10.83 27.03 2.18
N LYS A 397 10.25 26.34 1.18
CA LYS A 397 9.14 26.86 0.39
C LYS A 397 7.94 25.93 0.48
N LEU A 398 6.77 26.51 0.77
CA LEU A 398 5.52 25.75 0.80
C LEU A 398 5.08 25.40 -0.62
N SER A 399 4.72 24.15 -0.84
CA SER A 399 4.15 23.59 -2.09
C SER A 399 2.66 23.31 -1.90
N GLU A 400 1.95 23.06 -2.99
CA GLU A 400 0.56 22.58 -2.94
C GLU A 400 0.45 21.07 -2.71
N THR A 401 1.52 20.32 -2.96
CA THR A 401 1.54 18.85 -2.90
C THR A 401 1.83 18.36 -1.47
N PHE A 402 1.10 17.34 -1.04
CA PHE A 402 1.36 16.61 0.20
C PHE A 402 2.52 15.61 0.00
N PHE A 403 3.69 15.92 0.54
CA PHE A 403 4.82 14.99 0.61
C PHE A 403 4.75 14.13 1.89
N ALA A 404 5.66 13.18 2.02
CA ALA A 404 5.68 12.29 3.19
C ALA A 404 5.92 13.03 4.53
N ASN A 405 6.59 14.18 4.47
CA ASN A 405 7.04 14.98 5.62
C ASN A 405 6.45 16.40 5.65
N GLY A 406 5.30 16.64 5.04
CA GLY A 406 4.65 17.95 4.97
C GLY A 406 4.40 18.43 3.56
N LYS A 407 4.37 19.74 3.36
CA LYS A 407 4.17 20.39 2.04
C LYS A 407 5.38 21.22 1.62
N ASP A 408 6.48 21.13 2.33
CA ASP A 408 7.66 21.94 2.04
C ASP A 408 8.59 21.30 1.03
N THR A 409 9.32 22.15 0.31
CA THR A 409 10.57 21.84 -0.36
C THR A 409 11.69 22.59 0.38
N ILE A 410 12.87 21.98 0.47
CA ILE A 410 14.01 22.54 1.19
C ILE A 410 15.26 22.56 0.33
N GLN A 411 16.06 23.61 0.48
CA GLN A 411 17.37 23.70 -0.14
C GLN A 411 18.37 24.38 0.80
N PHE A 412 19.51 23.70 1.00
CA PHE A 412 20.66 24.28 1.68
C PHE A 412 21.61 24.86 0.64
N LEU A 413 21.75 26.17 0.65
CA LEU A 413 22.66 26.93 -0.20
C LEU A 413 23.82 27.41 0.64
N ILE A 414 25.02 27.40 0.05
CA ILE A 414 26.25 27.80 0.72
C ILE A 414 27.07 28.75 -0.17
N SER A 415 27.72 29.70 0.49
CA SER A 415 28.81 30.49 -0.06
C SER A 415 30.03 30.27 0.83
N THR A 416 31.14 29.76 0.30
CA THR A 416 32.35 29.43 1.08
C THR A 416 33.30 30.60 1.25
N ASN A 417 33.19 31.64 0.41
CA ASN A 417 34.08 32.80 0.44
C ASN A 417 33.26 34.10 0.42
N LYS A 418 33.80 35.15 1.01
CA LYS A 418 33.18 36.49 0.98
C LYS A 418 33.01 36.97 -0.46
N GLY A 419 31.78 37.31 -0.83
CA GLY A 419 31.48 37.87 -2.16
C GLY A 419 31.24 36.82 -3.27
N SER A 420 31.29 35.53 -2.96
CA SER A 420 30.85 34.47 -3.90
C SER A 420 29.35 34.28 -3.83
N ASP A 421 28.77 33.87 -4.96
CA ASP A 421 27.34 33.55 -5.05
C ASP A 421 26.97 32.32 -4.22
N PHE A 422 25.73 32.28 -3.75
CA PHE A 422 25.16 31.10 -3.12
C PHE A 422 24.91 30.01 -4.15
N GLY A 423 25.40 28.82 -3.86
CA GLY A 423 25.18 27.64 -4.69
C GLY A 423 24.83 26.41 -3.86
N LEU A 424 24.40 25.35 -4.56
CA LEU A 424 24.11 24.07 -3.91
C LEU A 424 25.39 23.49 -3.31
N LEU A 425 25.30 22.89 -2.12
CA LEU A 425 26.42 22.26 -1.40
C LEU A 425 27.33 21.42 -2.31
N LYS A 426 26.76 20.59 -3.16
CA LYS A 426 27.49 19.71 -4.07
C LYS A 426 28.35 20.44 -5.10
N LYS A 427 28.00 21.67 -5.47
CA LYS A 427 28.67 22.42 -6.55
C LYS A 427 29.76 23.35 -6.03
N VAL A 428 29.66 23.77 -4.77
CA VAL A 428 30.46 24.88 -4.22
C VAL A 428 31.52 24.38 -3.23
N ALA A 429 31.20 23.37 -2.41
CA ALA A 429 32.11 22.88 -1.38
C ALA A 429 33.09 21.81 -1.92
N SER A 430 34.36 21.93 -1.53
CA SER A 430 35.38 20.90 -1.74
C SER A 430 35.14 19.68 -0.85
N GLY A 431 35.78 18.53 -1.12
CA GLY A 431 35.62 17.33 -0.30
C GLY A 431 35.94 17.56 1.20
N GLY A 432 37.01 18.26 1.51
CA GLY A 432 37.38 18.59 2.89
C GLY A 432 36.42 19.59 3.57
N GLU A 433 35.88 20.56 2.82
CA GLU A 433 34.82 21.46 3.33
C GLU A 433 33.54 20.70 3.62
N MET A 434 33.16 19.78 2.72
CA MET A 434 31.99 18.95 2.89
C MET A 434 32.09 18.05 4.12
N SER A 435 33.27 17.47 4.41
CA SER A 435 33.50 16.67 5.63
C SER A 435 33.37 17.51 6.90
N ARG A 436 33.86 18.77 6.90
CA ARG A 436 33.68 19.70 8.03
C ARG A 436 32.23 20.13 8.22
N ILE A 437 31.51 20.37 7.14
CA ILE A 437 30.05 20.68 7.19
C ILE A 437 29.29 19.48 7.77
N MET A 438 29.62 18.26 7.34
CA MET A 438 28.98 17.05 7.87
C MET A 438 29.28 16.88 9.36
N LEU A 439 30.53 17.09 9.80
CA LEU A 439 30.85 17.06 11.22
C LEU A 439 30.02 18.09 12.01
N ALA A 440 29.89 19.32 11.50
CA ALA A 440 29.06 20.33 12.13
C ALA A 440 27.59 19.94 12.22
N VAL A 441 27.02 19.38 11.16
CA VAL A 441 25.65 18.87 11.15
C VAL A 441 25.46 17.74 12.14
N LYS A 442 26.35 16.73 12.16
CA LYS A 442 26.27 15.61 13.11
C LYS A 442 26.44 16.09 14.56
N ALA A 443 27.29 17.08 14.80
CA ALA A 443 27.45 17.69 16.14
C ALA A 443 26.17 18.41 16.61
N ILE A 444 25.45 19.06 15.70
CA ILE A 444 24.14 19.64 15.99
C ILE A 444 23.13 18.53 16.28
N LEU A 445 23.00 17.56 15.39
CA LEU A 445 22.04 16.46 15.53
C LEU A 445 22.22 15.65 16.81
N ALA A 446 23.47 15.47 17.28
CA ALA A 446 23.78 14.81 18.56
C ALA A 446 23.14 15.49 19.79
N ASN A 447 22.71 16.73 19.65
CA ASN A 447 22.02 17.48 20.73
C ASN A 447 20.49 17.34 20.67
N TYR A 448 19.92 16.91 19.53
CA TYR A 448 18.46 16.90 19.30
C TYR A 448 17.90 15.52 19.01
N SER A 449 18.73 14.55 18.64
CA SER A 449 18.32 13.21 18.26
C SER A 449 19.19 12.15 18.92
N ASN A 450 18.64 10.99 19.21
CA ASN A 450 19.41 9.82 19.60
C ASN A 450 20.07 9.25 18.34
N LEU A 451 21.26 9.74 18.01
CA LEU A 451 22.01 9.23 16.87
C LEU A 451 22.59 7.84 17.19
N PRO A 452 22.73 6.98 16.17
CA PRO A 452 23.45 5.72 16.32
C PRO A 452 24.94 5.91 16.62
N THR A 453 25.68 4.83 16.81
CA THR A 453 27.14 4.88 16.87
C THR A 453 27.69 5.51 15.59
N LEU A 454 28.50 6.57 15.70
CA LEU A 454 29.12 7.24 14.55
C LEU A 454 30.56 6.77 14.33
N ILE A 455 30.87 6.44 13.08
CA ILE A 455 32.25 6.17 12.64
C ILE A 455 32.66 7.21 11.63
N PHE A 456 33.67 8.01 11.95
CA PHE A 456 34.26 8.97 11.04
C PHE A 456 35.51 8.36 10.40
N ASP A 457 35.48 8.19 9.05
CA ASP A 457 36.59 7.65 8.30
C ASP A 457 37.26 8.74 7.45
N GLU A 458 38.54 9.02 7.78
CA GLU A 458 39.40 9.97 7.05
C GLU A 458 38.79 11.38 6.84
N ILE A 459 37.99 11.86 7.80
CA ILE A 459 37.37 13.20 7.71
C ILE A 459 38.40 14.34 7.91
N ASP A 460 39.60 14.00 8.32
CA ASP A 460 40.75 14.85 8.61
C ASP A 460 41.65 15.12 7.40
N THR A 461 41.25 14.67 6.20
CA THR A 461 42.00 14.88 4.98
C THR A 461 42.11 16.35 4.60
N GLY A 462 43.33 16.86 4.47
CA GLY A 462 43.61 18.24 4.06
C GLY A 462 43.42 19.31 5.14
N VAL A 463 43.40 18.93 6.41
CA VAL A 463 43.30 19.86 7.54
C VAL A 463 44.65 20.15 8.21
N SER A 464 44.79 21.37 8.74
CA SER A 464 45.95 21.78 9.56
C SER A 464 45.86 21.24 10.97
N GLY A 465 47.00 21.20 11.71
CA GLY A 465 47.03 20.72 13.10
C GLY A 465 46.10 21.43 14.06
N GLU A 466 45.88 22.73 13.89
CA GLU A 466 44.95 23.50 14.73
C GLU A 466 43.48 23.13 14.47
N ILE A 467 43.11 23.02 13.20
CA ILE A 467 41.76 22.57 12.81
C ILE A 467 41.53 21.13 13.29
N ALA A 468 42.53 20.24 13.15
CA ALA A 468 42.45 18.87 13.64
C ALA A 468 42.20 18.81 15.17
N ASN A 469 42.83 19.67 15.95
CA ASN A 469 42.55 19.78 17.37
C ASN A 469 41.08 20.13 17.64
N LYS A 470 40.56 21.14 16.93
CA LYS A 470 39.14 21.55 17.07
C LYS A 470 38.17 20.44 16.64
N MET A 471 38.46 19.71 15.55
CA MET A 471 37.68 18.55 15.15
C MET A 471 37.67 17.49 16.26
N GLY A 472 38.83 17.19 16.86
CA GLY A 472 38.93 16.26 17.98
C GLY A 472 38.15 16.71 19.21
N ASP A 473 38.15 18.00 19.53
CA ASP A 473 37.37 18.57 20.64
C ASP A 473 35.86 18.42 20.40
N ILE A 474 35.37 18.71 19.18
CA ILE A 474 33.95 18.54 18.80
C ILE A 474 33.55 17.10 18.92
N MET A 475 34.34 16.13 18.35
CA MET A 475 34.04 14.71 18.49
C MET A 475 34.04 14.22 19.93
N LYS A 476 34.96 14.75 20.76
CA LYS A 476 35.00 14.45 22.19
C LYS A 476 33.77 14.98 22.92
N GLU A 477 33.28 16.16 22.58
CA GLU A 477 32.04 16.73 23.13
C GLU A 477 30.82 15.88 22.72
N MET A 478 30.70 15.54 21.44
CA MET A 478 29.64 14.63 20.94
C MET A 478 29.65 13.30 21.69
N SER A 479 30.85 12.77 21.98
CA SER A 479 31.01 11.46 22.63
C SER A 479 30.50 11.38 24.08
N ALA A 480 30.15 12.48 24.68
CA ALA A 480 29.46 12.52 25.97
C ALA A 480 28.01 12.00 25.89
N LYS A 481 27.41 12.01 24.68
CA LYS A 481 26.01 11.60 24.42
C LYS A 481 25.87 10.33 23.62
N MET A 482 26.91 9.96 22.85
CA MET A 482 26.88 8.85 21.92
C MET A 482 28.25 8.20 21.77
N GLN A 483 28.30 7.01 21.17
CA GLN A 483 29.57 6.34 20.87
C GLN A 483 30.15 6.87 19.56
N ILE A 484 31.43 7.25 19.55
CA ILE A 484 32.12 7.78 18.37
C ILE A 484 33.42 7.01 18.14
N PHE A 485 33.63 6.63 16.89
CA PHE A 485 34.92 6.14 16.38
C PHE A 485 35.47 7.14 15.38
N ALA A 486 36.75 7.48 15.49
CA ALA A 486 37.47 8.20 14.46
C ALA A 486 38.64 7.37 13.93
N ILE A 487 38.60 7.10 12.65
CA ILE A 487 39.73 6.51 11.91
C ILE A 487 40.56 7.67 11.38
N THR A 488 41.75 7.86 11.96
CA THR A 488 42.54 9.08 11.72
C THR A 488 44.03 8.74 11.54
N HIS A 489 44.71 9.60 10.82
CA HIS A 489 46.16 9.62 10.74
C HIS A 489 46.77 10.82 11.47
N LEU A 490 45.92 11.73 12.02
CA LEU A 490 46.38 12.94 12.71
C LEU A 490 46.54 12.72 14.22
N PRO A 491 47.74 12.94 14.78
CA PRO A 491 48.00 12.75 16.21
C PRO A 491 47.17 13.66 17.13
N GLN A 492 46.75 14.84 16.63
CA GLN A 492 45.90 15.79 17.38
C GLN A 492 44.51 15.20 17.67
N ILE A 493 43.91 14.49 16.71
CA ILE A 493 42.62 13.81 16.89
C ILE A 493 42.84 12.55 17.74
N ALA A 494 43.88 11.77 17.41
CA ALA A 494 44.19 10.54 18.14
C ALA A 494 44.42 10.73 19.65
N ALA A 495 44.98 11.85 20.02
CA ALA A 495 45.19 12.18 21.42
C ALA A 495 43.89 12.42 22.22
N LYS A 496 42.78 12.83 21.58
CA LYS A 496 41.52 13.18 22.24
C LYS A 496 40.64 12.01 22.65
N GLY A 497 40.87 10.83 22.06
CA GLY A 497 40.06 9.62 22.32
C GLY A 497 40.22 9.10 23.75
N LYS A 498 39.19 8.50 24.30
CA LYS A 498 39.20 7.76 25.57
C LYS A 498 39.93 6.42 25.40
N SER A 499 39.64 5.74 24.30
CA SER A 499 40.24 4.45 23.92
C SER A 499 40.97 4.57 22.59
N HIS A 500 42.08 3.83 22.43
CA HIS A 500 42.90 3.90 21.23
C HIS A 500 43.22 2.48 20.73
N TYR A 501 42.73 2.13 19.58
CA TYR A 501 42.95 0.87 18.89
C TYR A 501 43.97 1.05 17.76
N LYS A 502 44.97 0.18 17.70
CA LYS A 502 45.96 0.16 16.61
C LYS A 502 45.71 -1.04 15.73
N VAL A 503 45.54 -0.78 14.43
CA VAL A 503 45.49 -1.79 13.37
C VAL A 503 46.89 -1.97 12.81
N PHE A 504 47.38 -3.19 12.74
CA PHE A 504 48.69 -3.50 12.22
C PHE A 504 48.70 -4.83 11.45
N LYS A 505 49.70 -5.00 10.60
CA LYS A 505 49.95 -6.25 9.87
C LYS A 505 50.98 -7.08 10.58
N THR A 506 50.76 -8.38 10.64
CA THR A 506 51.71 -9.35 11.14
C THR A 506 52.02 -10.34 10.01
N ASP A 507 53.29 -10.45 9.67
CA ASP A 507 53.78 -11.39 8.65
C ASP A 507 54.24 -12.69 9.34
N ASN A 508 53.50 -13.78 9.12
CA ASN A 508 53.83 -15.11 9.61
C ASN A 508 54.48 -16.00 8.55
N GLY A 509 55.48 -15.47 7.85
CA GLY A 509 56.30 -16.19 6.86
C GLY A 509 55.63 -16.41 5.48
N ASN A 510 54.44 -16.99 5.43
CA ASN A 510 53.71 -17.30 4.20
C ASN A 510 52.41 -16.49 4.00
N GLN A 511 51.95 -15.78 5.02
CA GLN A 511 50.70 -15.03 4.95
C GLN A 511 50.77 -13.76 5.82
N THR A 512 50.26 -12.66 5.28
CA THR A 512 50.03 -11.42 6.03
C THR A 512 48.66 -11.46 6.68
N THR A 513 48.59 -11.24 7.98
CA THR A 513 47.32 -11.11 8.74
C THR A 513 47.18 -9.70 9.31
N SER A 514 45.94 -9.22 9.38
CA SER A 514 45.62 -7.95 10.05
C SER A 514 45.10 -8.22 11.43
N GLU A 515 45.65 -7.51 12.41
CA GLU A 515 45.28 -7.58 13.82
C GLU A 515 44.93 -6.21 14.35
N ILE A 516 44.12 -6.15 15.42
CA ILE A 516 43.74 -4.92 16.10
C ILE A 516 43.99 -5.09 17.59
N LYS A 517 44.65 -4.12 18.21
CA LYS A 517 44.99 -4.12 19.63
C LYS A 517 44.51 -2.84 20.31
N LEU A 518 43.86 -2.95 21.45
CA LEU A 518 43.66 -1.81 22.35
C LEU A 518 44.98 -1.45 22.99
N LEU A 519 45.41 -0.20 22.82
CA LEU A 519 46.67 0.29 23.36
C LEU A 519 46.51 0.66 24.84
N ASN A 520 47.49 0.26 25.63
CA ASN A 520 47.66 0.77 27.01
C ASN A 520 48.24 2.20 27.00
N LYS A 521 48.37 2.82 28.15
CA LYS A 521 48.85 4.21 28.24
C LYS A 521 50.24 4.42 27.66
N GLU A 522 51.14 3.45 27.83
CA GLU A 522 52.55 3.54 27.36
C GLU A 522 52.59 3.34 25.85
N ASP A 523 51.95 2.26 25.32
CA ASP A 523 51.84 1.99 23.91
C ASP A 523 51.20 3.18 23.15
N ARG A 524 50.22 3.85 23.77
CA ARG A 524 49.55 5.00 23.19
C ARG A 524 50.47 6.20 23.01
N VAL A 525 51.36 6.49 24.01
CA VAL A 525 52.37 7.55 23.87
C VAL A 525 53.29 7.23 22.70
N VAL A 526 53.76 6.00 22.59
CA VAL A 526 54.61 5.54 21.50
C VAL A 526 53.94 5.69 20.16
N GLU A 527 52.69 5.26 20.02
CA GLU A 527 51.92 5.36 18.78
C GLU A 527 51.75 6.82 18.32
N ILE A 528 51.36 7.71 19.24
CA ILE A 528 51.21 9.15 18.94
C ILE A 528 52.58 9.77 18.58
N ALA A 529 53.66 9.39 19.25
CA ALA A 529 55.00 9.85 18.90
C ALA A 529 55.40 9.35 17.50
N GLN A 530 55.03 8.12 17.15
CA GLN A 530 55.26 7.55 15.80
C GLN A 530 54.44 8.29 14.72
N MET A 531 53.21 8.69 15.05
CA MET A 531 52.38 9.51 14.13
C MET A 531 52.98 10.92 13.93
N LEU A 532 53.72 11.47 14.90
CA LEU A 532 54.35 12.78 14.83
C LEU A 532 55.67 12.76 14.04
N SER A 533 56.50 11.70 14.16
CA SER A 533 57.88 11.69 13.67
C SER A 533 58.16 10.57 12.65
N GLY A 534 57.16 9.73 12.34
CA GLY A 534 57.36 8.54 11.53
C GLY A 534 58.05 7.40 12.31
N SER A 535 58.73 6.50 11.61
CA SER A 535 59.35 5.28 12.20
C SER A 535 60.49 5.57 13.19
N ASN A 536 61.15 6.72 13.06
CA ASN A 536 62.24 7.11 13.97
C ASN A 536 61.69 7.99 15.10
N ILE A 537 61.42 7.39 16.25
CA ILE A 537 60.87 8.10 17.43
C ILE A 537 62.02 8.82 18.14
N SER A 538 61.93 10.17 18.21
CA SER A 538 62.85 11.02 18.98
C SER A 538 62.30 11.32 20.36
N ASP A 539 63.17 11.68 21.30
CA ASP A 539 62.74 12.14 22.64
C ASP A 539 61.82 13.38 22.56
N SER A 540 62.06 14.26 21.58
CA SER A 540 61.19 15.41 21.32
C SER A 540 59.76 14.97 20.90
N ALA A 541 59.66 13.96 20.06
CA ALA A 541 58.36 13.41 19.65
C ALA A 541 57.63 12.75 20.83
N LEU A 542 58.35 12.02 21.69
CA LEU A 542 57.77 11.45 22.94
C LEU A 542 57.26 12.52 23.89
N ASN A 543 58.02 13.59 24.08
CA ASN A 543 57.60 14.71 24.93
C ASN A 543 56.38 15.42 24.33
N HIS A 544 56.35 15.64 23.02
CA HIS A 544 55.18 16.22 22.34
C HIS A 544 53.95 15.31 22.42
N ALA A 545 54.11 14.00 22.24
CA ALA A 545 53.05 13.04 22.40
C ALA A 545 52.43 13.05 23.83
N LYS A 546 53.30 13.11 24.85
CA LYS A 546 52.84 13.28 26.27
C LYS A 546 52.09 14.59 26.47
N ALA A 547 52.54 15.69 25.86
CA ALA A 547 51.86 16.98 25.96
C ALA A 547 50.47 16.97 25.27
N LEU A 548 50.31 16.26 24.17
CA LEU A 548 49.01 16.10 23.47
C LEU A 548 48.02 15.23 24.27
N LEU A 549 48.51 14.26 25.05
CA LEU A 549 47.71 13.34 25.84
C LEU A 549 47.26 13.89 27.20
N ASN A 550 47.91 14.89 27.70
CA ASN A 550 47.55 15.64 28.93
C ASN A 550 46.57 16.75 28.61
#